data_3099044650cd6170bcee7f5584d5a969
#
_entry.id   3099044650cd6170bcee7f5584d5a969
#
_cell.length_a   1.000
_cell.length_b   1.000
_cell.length_c   1.000
_cell.angle_alpha   90.00
_cell.angle_beta   90.00
_cell.angle_gamma   90.00
#
_symmetry.space_group_name_H-M   'P 1'
#
loop_
_entity.id
_entity.type
_entity.pdbx_description
1 polymer ?
#
loop_
_entity_poly.entity_id
_entity_poly.type
_entity_poly.pdbx_seq_one_letter_code
_entity_poly.pdbx_strand_id
1 'polypeptide(L)'
;MLMIIGTPIGNVEDITVRAANYLKDADLIACEDTRSTKKLLRLLNIKTNGKLISYHDHNGASVRPYLIEELKKGKSIALVSDAGTPLISDPGYKLVESCHKNNIRVSAIPGPTSPIVALTVSG
;
A
#
# COMPACT_ATOMS: atom_id res chain seq x y z
N MET A 1 -9.72 -6.10 -6.18
CA MET A 1 -9.80 -5.68 -4.77
C MET A 1 -8.61 -4.78 -4.42
N LEU A 2 -8.85 -3.73 -3.69
CA LEU A 2 -7.80 -2.89 -3.12
C LEU A 2 -7.38 -3.42 -1.75
N MET A 3 -6.09 -3.65 -1.55
CA MET A 3 -5.52 -4.10 -0.27
C MET A 3 -4.60 -3.03 0.29
N ILE A 4 -4.94 -2.52 1.47
CA ILE A 4 -4.09 -1.58 2.21
C ILE A 4 -3.05 -2.38 3.00
N ILE A 5 -1.77 -2.06 2.86
CA ILE A 5 -0.69 -2.84 3.46
C ILE A 5 0.20 -1.95 4.31
N GLY A 6 0.35 -2.31 5.59
CA GLY A 6 1.33 -1.71 6.47
C GLY A 6 2.74 -2.20 6.15
N THR A 7 3.67 -1.28 6.01
CA THR A 7 5.09 -1.57 5.73
C THR A 7 5.97 -1.24 6.94
N PRO A 8 7.21 -1.77 7.01
CA PRO A 8 8.10 -1.51 8.15
C PRO A 8 8.35 -0.01 8.39
N ILE A 9 8.52 0.34 9.64
CA ILE A 9 8.79 1.71 10.11
C ILE A 9 10.23 1.91 10.57
N GLY A 10 11.15 1.07 10.12
CA GLY A 10 12.58 1.14 10.46
C GLY A 10 13.27 -0.21 10.42
N ASN A 11 12.58 -1.28 10.76
CA ASN A 11 13.14 -2.63 10.71
C ASN A 11 12.36 -3.47 9.70
N VAL A 12 13.04 -3.94 8.66
CA VAL A 12 12.44 -4.72 7.57
C VAL A 12 11.76 -6.01 8.05
N GLU A 13 12.18 -6.55 9.19
CA GLU A 13 11.60 -7.76 9.78
C GLU A 13 10.19 -7.54 10.34
N ASP A 14 9.76 -6.29 10.49
CA ASP A 14 8.44 -5.97 11.03
C ASP A 14 7.31 -6.06 9.99
N ILE A 15 7.60 -6.47 8.77
CA ILE A 15 6.55 -6.80 7.79
C ILE A 15 5.92 -8.14 8.14
N THR A 16 4.61 -8.25 7.95
CA THR A 16 3.94 -9.54 8.13
C THR A 16 4.22 -10.47 6.95
N VAL A 17 4.21 -11.78 7.20
CA VAL A 17 4.32 -12.80 6.16
C VAL A 17 3.22 -12.63 5.12
N ARG A 18 1.98 -12.36 5.56
CA ARG A 18 0.83 -12.14 4.67
C ARG A 18 1.03 -10.92 3.77
N ALA A 19 1.57 -9.82 4.31
CA ALA A 19 1.88 -8.62 3.52
C ALA A 19 2.95 -8.90 2.46
N ALA A 20 4.02 -9.58 2.83
CA ALA A 20 5.08 -9.96 1.89
C ALA A 20 4.53 -10.83 0.74
N ASN A 21 3.70 -11.82 1.06
CA ASN A 21 3.07 -12.66 0.05
C ASN A 21 2.14 -11.87 -0.87
N TYR A 22 1.35 -10.94 -0.31
CA TYR A 22 0.46 -10.13 -1.13
C TYR A 22 1.22 -9.21 -2.09
N LEU A 23 2.31 -8.60 -1.63
CA LEU A 23 3.18 -7.75 -2.47
C LEU A 23 3.82 -8.56 -3.61
N LYS A 24 4.14 -9.83 -3.36
CA LYS A 24 4.67 -10.72 -4.40
C LYS A 24 3.63 -10.98 -5.50
N ASP A 25 2.39 -11.21 -5.12
CA ASP A 25 1.35 -11.73 -6.01
C ASP A 25 0.43 -10.66 -6.61
N ALA A 26 0.43 -9.42 -6.07
CA ALA A 26 -0.44 -8.35 -6.55
C ALA A 26 -0.17 -8.00 -8.03
N ASP A 27 -1.22 -7.65 -8.77
CA ASP A 27 -1.09 -7.22 -10.17
C ASP A 27 -0.45 -5.84 -10.28
N LEU A 28 -0.80 -4.94 -9.35
CA LEU A 28 -0.27 -3.59 -9.28
C LEU A 28 0.08 -3.24 -7.83
N ILE A 29 1.11 -2.42 -7.66
CA ILE A 29 1.47 -1.85 -6.36
C ILE A 29 1.44 -0.33 -6.50
N ALA A 30 0.42 0.30 -5.90
CA ALA A 30 0.33 1.75 -5.78
C ALA A 30 1.15 2.18 -4.57
N CYS A 31 2.15 3.00 -4.77
CA CYS A 31 3.10 3.41 -3.75
C CYS A 31 3.41 4.91 -3.84
N GLU A 32 3.71 5.52 -2.71
CA GLU A 32 4.03 6.94 -2.64
C GLU A 32 5.30 7.26 -3.43
N ASP A 33 6.39 6.58 -3.13
CA ASP A 33 7.66 6.66 -3.85
C ASP A 33 8.07 5.27 -4.33
N THR A 34 8.12 5.08 -5.65
CA THR A 34 8.49 3.80 -6.24
C THR A 34 9.89 3.35 -5.87
N ARG A 35 10.81 4.28 -5.60
CA ARG A 35 12.18 3.97 -5.19
C ARG A 35 12.22 3.33 -3.81
N SER A 36 11.46 3.87 -2.86
CA SER A 36 11.34 3.32 -1.50
C SER A 36 10.76 1.91 -1.52
N THR A 37 9.70 1.71 -2.32
CA THR A 37 9.07 0.39 -2.45
C THR A 37 9.98 -0.62 -3.14
N LYS A 38 10.70 -0.23 -4.18
CA LYS A 38 11.70 -1.10 -4.83
C LYS A 38 12.80 -1.52 -3.84
N LYS A 39 13.27 -0.59 -3.00
CA LYS A 39 14.27 -0.88 -1.97
C LYS A 39 13.72 -1.87 -0.96
N LEU A 40 12.50 -1.68 -0.50
CA LEU A 40 11.84 -2.60 0.44
C LEU A 40 11.72 -4.00 -0.15
N LEU A 41 11.22 -4.13 -1.37
CA LEU A 41 11.08 -5.43 -2.05
C LEU A 41 12.42 -6.13 -2.20
N ARG A 42 13.47 -5.39 -2.52
CA ARG A 42 14.84 -5.93 -2.62
C ARG A 42 15.35 -6.43 -1.27
N LEU A 43 15.16 -5.64 -0.18
CA LEU A 43 15.58 -6.03 1.17
C LEU A 43 14.83 -7.26 1.68
N LEU A 44 13.56 -7.43 1.26
CA LEU A 44 12.74 -8.60 1.58
C LEU A 44 13.00 -9.78 0.65
N ASN A 45 13.86 -9.61 -0.34
CA ASN A 45 14.12 -10.61 -1.37
C ASN A 45 12.84 -11.05 -2.12
N ILE A 46 11.94 -10.10 -2.35
CA ILE A 46 10.68 -10.34 -3.07
C ILE A 46 10.83 -9.95 -4.54
N LYS A 47 10.59 -10.91 -5.43
CA LYS A 47 10.37 -10.67 -6.85
C LYS A 47 8.89 -10.52 -7.08
N THR A 48 8.42 -9.27 -7.21
CA THR A 48 7.00 -9.02 -7.45
C THR A 48 6.65 -9.21 -8.92
N ASN A 49 5.46 -9.75 -9.19
CA ASN A 49 4.86 -9.76 -10.52
C ASN A 49 4.16 -8.44 -10.84
N GLY A 50 3.93 -7.62 -9.81
CA GLY A 50 3.18 -6.39 -9.92
C GLY A 50 3.98 -5.23 -10.49
N LYS A 51 3.29 -4.43 -11.31
CA LYS A 51 3.82 -3.15 -11.77
C LYS A 51 3.71 -2.12 -10.65
N LEU A 52 4.80 -1.41 -10.36
CA LEU A 52 4.80 -0.31 -9.41
C LEU A 52 4.28 0.97 -10.07
N ILE A 53 3.36 1.63 -9.39
CA ILE A 53 2.75 2.88 -9.85
C ILE A 53 2.86 3.91 -8.74
N SER A 54 3.42 5.07 -9.06
CA SER A 54 3.48 6.19 -8.14
C SER A 54 2.08 6.76 -7.90
N TYR A 55 1.67 6.85 -6.65
CA TYR A 55 0.40 7.42 -6.21
C TYR A 55 0.60 8.26 -4.97
N HIS A 56 0.45 9.57 -5.08
CA HIS A 56 0.62 10.54 -4.00
C HIS A 56 -0.32 11.73 -4.18
N ASP A 57 -0.31 12.70 -3.28
CA ASP A 57 -1.23 13.83 -3.30
C ASP A 57 -1.11 14.69 -4.57
N HIS A 58 0.09 14.81 -5.14
CA HIS A 58 0.33 15.63 -6.33
C HIS A 58 -0.16 15.00 -7.64
N ASN A 59 -0.22 13.66 -7.73
CA ASN A 59 -0.64 12.95 -8.94
C ASN A 59 -1.94 12.16 -8.77
N GLY A 60 -2.48 12.10 -7.56
CA GLY A 60 -3.62 11.25 -7.22
C GLY A 60 -4.83 11.47 -8.13
N ALA A 61 -5.14 12.74 -8.44
CA ALA A 61 -6.29 13.07 -9.29
C ALA A 61 -6.18 12.50 -10.71
N SER A 62 -4.96 12.42 -11.26
CA SER A 62 -4.72 11.88 -12.61
C SER A 62 -4.56 10.36 -12.63
N VAL A 63 -3.99 9.77 -11.58
CA VAL A 63 -3.70 8.32 -11.49
C VAL A 63 -4.90 7.52 -11.00
N ARG A 64 -5.72 8.09 -10.12
CA ARG A 64 -6.86 7.40 -9.50
C ARG A 64 -7.83 6.77 -10.50
N PRO A 65 -8.25 7.47 -11.59
CA PRO A 65 -9.13 6.84 -12.57
C PRO A 65 -8.55 5.57 -13.18
N TYR A 66 -7.25 5.55 -13.45
CA TYR A 66 -6.58 4.36 -13.98
C TYR A 66 -6.64 3.19 -12.98
N LEU A 67 -6.34 3.45 -11.71
CA LEU A 67 -6.38 2.42 -10.67
C LEU A 67 -7.81 1.86 -10.50
N ILE A 68 -8.82 2.72 -10.54
CA ILE A 68 -10.23 2.29 -10.45
C ILE A 68 -10.60 1.39 -11.65
N GLU A 69 -10.19 1.74 -12.86
CA GLU A 69 -10.44 0.91 -14.04
C GLU A 69 -9.76 -0.46 -13.94
N GLU A 70 -8.52 -0.51 -13.46
CA GLU A 70 -7.81 -1.77 -13.26
C GLU A 70 -8.50 -2.64 -12.19
N LEU A 71 -8.98 -2.03 -11.11
CA LEU A 71 -9.76 -2.71 -10.08
C LEU A 71 -11.08 -3.26 -10.61
N LYS A 72 -11.78 -2.50 -11.46
CA LYS A 72 -13.02 -2.94 -12.12
C LYS A 72 -12.80 -4.14 -13.03
N LYS A 73 -11.61 -4.29 -13.60
CA LYS A 73 -11.23 -5.46 -14.40
C LYS A 73 -10.94 -6.70 -13.55
N GLY A 74 -11.03 -6.60 -12.22
CA GLY A 74 -10.78 -7.69 -11.29
C GLY A 74 -9.32 -7.82 -10.85
N LYS A 75 -8.47 -6.88 -11.18
CA LYS A 75 -7.07 -6.90 -10.74
C LYS A 75 -6.93 -6.63 -9.25
N SER A 76 -5.89 -7.20 -8.65
CA SER A 76 -5.50 -6.94 -7.27
C SER A 76 -4.51 -5.78 -7.23
N ILE A 77 -4.80 -4.79 -6.39
CA ILE A 77 -3.92 -3.64 -6.18
C ILE A 77 -3.54 -3.58 -4.71
N ALA A 78 -2.24 -3.54 -4.43
CA ALA A 78 -1.72 -3.23 -3.12
C ALA A 78 -1.46 -1.73 -3.01
N LEU A 79 -1.91 -1.10 -1.93
CA LEU A 79 -1.57 0.29 -1.60
C LEU A 79 -0.61 0.28 -0.42
N VAL A 80 0.55 0.89 -0.62
CA VAL A 80 1.58 1.05 0.40
C VAL A 80 2.00 2.50 0.51
N SER A 81 2.45 2.92 1.68
CA SER A 81 3.18 4.16 1.91
C SER A 81 4.68 3.87 2.02
N ASP A 82 5.50 4.90 2.14
CA ASP A 82 6.96 4.73 2.28
C ASP A 82 7.30 3.99 3.57
N ALA A 83 6.55 4.23 4.63
CA ALA A 83 6.69 3.52 5.91
C ALA A 83 5.36 3.51 6.67
N GLY A 84 5.07 2.42 7.35
CA GLY A 84 3.88 2.28 8.19
C GLY A 84 2.61 1.96 7.41
N THR A 85 1.48 2.29 8.01
CA THR A 85 0.15 2.04 7.47
C THR A 85 -0.32 3.23 6.65
N PRO A 86 -0.72 3.04 5.37
CA PRO A 86 -1.28 4.10 4.56
C PRO A 86 -2.52 4.75 5.18
N LEU A 87 -2.87 5.94 4.75
CA LEU A 87 -4.01 6.77 5.18
C LEU A 87 -3.85 7.46 6.54
N ILE A 88 -2.84 7.08 7.33
CA ILE A 88 -2.52 7.79 8.57
C ILE A 88 -1.50 8.88 8.22
N SER A 89 -1.98 10.10 7.97
CA SER A 89 -1.19 11.24 7.45
C SER A 89 -0.52 10.99 6.09
N ASP A 90 -1.04 10.03 5.33
CA ASP A 90 -0.54 9.60 4.03
C ASP A 90 -1.65 9.63 2.99
N PRO A 91 -1.31 9.69 1.69
CA PRO A 91 -2.30 9.60 0.63
C PRO A 91 -3.01 8.24 0.63
N GLY A 92 -4.18 8.21 0.07
CA GLY A 92 -4.93 6.97 -0.10
C GLY A 92 -6.42 7.07 0.25
N TYR A 93 -6.83 8.00 1.10
CA TYR A 93 -8.24 8.09 1.51
C TYR A 93 -9.17 8.37 0.31
N LYS A 94 -8.76 9.17 -0.65
CA LYS A 94 -9.54 9.45 -1.87
C LYS A 94 -9.66 8.22 -2.76
N LEU A 95 -8.64 7.37 -2.80
CA LEU A 95 -8.71 6.11 -3.53
C LEU A 95 -9.69 5.14 -2.85
N VAL A 96 -9.62 5.02 -1.54
CA VAL A 96 -10.56 4.19 -0.76
C VAL A 96 -12.00 4.70 -0.95
N GLU A 97 -12.22 6.01 -0.84
CA GLU A 97 -13.51 6.63 -1.09
C GLU A 97 -14.03 6.31 -2.51
N SER A 98 -13.16 6.43 -3.51
CA SER A 98 -13.50 6.10 -4.90
C SER A 98 -13.84 4.63 -5.08
N CYS A 99 -13.14 3.74 -4.39
CA CYS A 99 -13.45 2.31 -4.38
C CYS A 99 -14.87 2.06 -3.84
N HIS A 100 -15.22 2.67 -2.72
CA HIS A 100 -16.57 2.54 -2.15
C HIS A 100 -17.65 3.07 -3.09
N LYS A 101 -17.42 4.22 -3.72
CA LYS A 101 -18.35 4.79 -4.71
C LYS A 101 -18.56 3.89 -5.94
N ASN A 102 -17.59 3.05 -6.25
CA ASN A 102 -17.63 2.13 -7.39
C ASN A 102 -17.91 0.67 -6.97
N ASN A 103 -18.31 0.42 -5.74
CA ASN A 103 -18.58 -0.91 -5.18
C ASN A 103 -17.39 -1.86 -5.31
N ILE A 104 -16.17 -1.33 -5.21
CA ILE A 104 -14.93 -2.12 -5.23
C ILE A 104 -14.58 -2.49 -3.80
N ARG A 105 -14.28 -3.76 -3.59
CA ARG A 105 -13.89 -4.28 -2.27
C ARG A 105 -12.55 -3.70 -1.83
N VAL A 106 -12.51 -3.21 -0.58
CA VAL A 106 -11.31 -2.72 0.09
C VAL A 106 -11.08 -3.57 1.35
N SER A 107 -9.85 -3.98 1.56
CA SER A 107 -9.44 -4.67 2.79
C SER A 107 -8.08 -4.19 3.23
N ALA A 108 -7.64 -4.60 4.41
CA ALA A 108 -6.35 -4.22 4.95
C ALA A 108 -5.63 -5.42 5.55
N ILE A 109 -4.31 -5.43 5.42
CA ILE A 109 -3.43 -6.32 6.15
C ILE A 109 -2.84 -5.52 7.30
N PRO A 110 -3.17 -5.85 8.56
CA PRO A 110 -2.60 -5.14 9.71
C PRO A 110 -1.08 -5.18 9.71
N GLY A 111 -0.48 -4.07 10.09
CA GLY A 111 0.97 -3.97 10.13
C GLY A 111 1.43 -2.80 10.98
N PRO A 112 2.72 -2.42 10.90
CA PRO A 112 3.29 -1.35 11.70
C PRO A 112 2.58 -0.01 11.49
N THR A 113 2.45 0.73 12.60
CA THR A 113 1.94 2.11 12.58
C THR A 113 2.66 2.91 13.66
N SER A 114 3.45 3.90 13.25
CA SER A 114 4.36 4.63 14.15
C SER A 114 3.66 5.34 15.31
N PRO A 115 2.48 5.99 15.14
CA PRO A 115 1.80 6.64 16.25
C PRO A 115 1.42 5.66 17.37
N ILE A 116 0.97 4.47 17.00
CA ILE A 116 0.56 3.45 17.98
C ILE A 116 1.78 2.87 18.70
N VAL A 117 2.83 2.54 17.95
CA VAL A 117 4.08 2.03 18.54
C VAL A 117 4.70 3.05 19.47
N ALA A 118 4.78 4.32 19.06
CA ALA A 118 5.28 5.40 19.91
C ALA A 118 4.46 5.53 21.19
N LEU A 119 3.14 5.43 21.09
CA LEU A 119 2.23 5.51 22.24
C LEU A 119 2.50 4.37 23.24
N THR A 120 2.75 3.16 22.77
CA THR A 120 2.98 1.99 23.64
C THR A 120 4.24 2.13 24.51
N VAL A 121 5.26 2.86 24.05
CA VAL A 121 6.53 3.02 24.76
C VAL A 121 6.65 4.36 25.49
N SER A 122 5.66 5.22 25.39
CA SER A 122 5.70 6.56 25.97
C SER A 122 5.31 6.61 27.47
N GLY A 123 4.70 5.56 27.97
CA GLY A 123 4.15 5.56 29.33
C GLY A 123 2.94 6.45 29.47
#